data_f668f016047bedbc456d5de3773f0241
#
_entry.id   f668f016047bedbc456d5de3773f0241
#
_cell.length_a   1.000
_cell.length_b   1.000
_cell.length_c   1.000
_cell.angle_alpha   90.00
_cell.angle_beta   90.00
_cell.angle_gamma   90.00
#
_symmetry.space_group_name_H-M   'P 1'
#
loop_
_entity.id
_entity.type
_entity.pdbx_description
1 polymer ?
#
loop_
_entity_poly.entity_id
_entity_poly.type
_entity_poly.pdbx_seq_one_letter_code
_entity_poly.pdbx_strand_id
1 'polypeptide(L)'
;TEQSARELYLKPFEYCVKNIESGKLAVMSSYNFVGTEWAGGCSALLKDILREEWGFEGMVISDYFGNYGYMDADRAVRGGTDMMLGTAGNEAIMTDLSATSVKAMREAVKNVFYVTVNSKAYEEYVPGSIPSWMQTMYIVDVVIAVLLVLAEVLLVRGYLKKKKSVIIVETVEKEETK
;
A
#
# COMPACT_ATOMS: atom_id res chain seq x y z
N THR A 1 -27.22 9.63 -17.55
CA THR A 1 -27.02 10.97 -18.11
C THR A 1 -25.83 11.65 -17.45
N GLU A 2 -25.24 12.64 -18.10
CA GLU A 2 -24.17 13.44 -17.50
C GLU A 2 -24.62 14.13 -16.22
N GLN A 3 -25.84 14.65 -16.20
CA GLN A 3 -26.41 15.24 -15.00
C GLN A 3 -26.42 14.26 -13.83
N SER A 4 -26.90 13.04 -14.02
CA SER A 4 -26.89 12.02 -12.96
C SER A 4 -25.48 11.66 -12.51
N ALA A 5 -24.51 11.61 -13.44
CA ALA A 5 -23.12 11.39 -13.10
C ALA A 5 -22.60 12.50 -12.18
N ARG A 6 -22.81 13.76 -12.52
CA ARG A 6 -22.33 14.92 -11.76
C ARG A 6 -23.02 15.11 -10.42
N GLU A 7 -24.35 14.96 -10.36
CA GLU A 7 -25.12 15.26 -9.16
C GLU A 7 -25.12 14.12 -8.12
N LEU A 8 -24.95 12.87 -8.56
CA LEU A 8 -25.02 11.70 -7.68
C LEU A 8 -23.66 11.04 -7.47
N TYR A 9 -22.99 10.67 -8.56
CA TYR A 9 -21.78 9.83 -8.47
C TYR A 9 -20.51 10.64 -8.26
N LEU A 10 -20.35 11.76 -8.93
CA LEU A 10 -19.17 12.60 -8.85
C LEU A 10 -19.21 13.63 -7.71
N LYS A 11 -20.38 13.92 -7.19
CA LYS A 11 -20.59 14.97 -6.16
C LYS A 11 -19.76 14.76 -4.89
N PRO A 12 -19.61 13.56 -4.33
CA PRO A 12 -18.74 13.33 -3.16
C PRO A 12 -17.27 13.62 -3.47
N PHE A 13 -16.80 13.27 -4.67
CA PHE A 13 -15.43 13.56 -5.09
C PHE A 13 -15.20 15.06 -5.30
N GLU A 14 -16.12 15.75 -5.94
CA GLU A 14 -16.08 17.21 -6.09
C GLU A 14 -15.97 17.89 -4.73
N TYR A 15 -16.78 17.46 -3.76
CA TYR A 15 -16.74 18.01 -2.40
C TYR A 15 -15.36 17.81 -1.75
N CYS A 16 -14.80 16.61 -1.83
CA CYS A 16 -13.45 16.32 -1.29
C CYS A 16 -12.38 17.18 -1.96
N VAL A 17 -12.39 17.24 -3.30
CA VAL A 17 -11.39 17.99 -4.08
C VAL A 17 -11.42 19.47 -3.75
N LYS A 18 -12.62 20.06 -3.61
CA LYS A 18 -12.79 21.50 -3.34
C LYS A 18 -12.55 21.90 -1.88
N ASN A 19 -12.53 20.96 -0.94
CA ASN A 19 -12.41 21.25 0.49
C ASN A 19 -11.12 20.69 1.13
N ILE A 20 -10.37 19.88 0.43
CA ILE A 20 -9.10 19.32 0.90
C ILE A 20 -7.94 19.91 0.07
N GLU A 21 -6.85 20.25 0.72
CA GLU A 21 -5.65 20.75 0.06
C GLU A 21 -5.10 19.70 -0.93
N SER A 22 -4.95 20.09 -2.20
CA SER A 22 -4.60 19.17 -3.28
C SER A 22 -3.28 18.42 -3.07
N GLY A 23 -2.30 19.03 -2.41
CA GLY A 23 -1.04 18.39 -2.06
C GLY A 23 -1.17 17.23 -1.08
N LYS A 24 -2.31 17.09 -0.41
CA LYS A 24 -2.61 16.04 0.58
C LYS A 24 -3.67 15.06 0.10
N LEU A 25 -4.06 15.14 -1.17
CA LEU A 25 -5.15 14.35 -1.73
C LEU A 25 -4.67 13.55 -2.94
N ALA A 26 -5.00 12.27 -2.96
CA ALA A 26 -4.92 11.41 -4.12
C ALA A 26 -6.31 10.87 -4.45
N VAL A 27 -6.59 10.67 -5.72
CA VAL A 27 -7.84 10.10 -6.22
C VAL A 27 -7.52 8.78 -6.90
N MET A 28 -8.30 7.73 -6.60
CA MET A 28 -8.23 6.47 -7.32
C MET A 28 -9.25 6.48 -8.46
N SER A 29 -8.81 6.17 -9.67
CA SER A 29 -9.71 5.84 -10.76
C SER A 29 -10.29 4.42 -10.57
N SER A 30 -11.28 4.04 -11.37
CA SER A 30 -11.99 2.79 -11.17
C SER A 30 -11.85 1.82 -12.34
N TYR A 31 -12.29 0.58 -12.16
CA TYR A 31 -12.51 -0.38 -13.24
C TYR A 31 -13.63 0.02 -14.19
N ASN A 32 -14.54 0.86 -13.72
CA ASN A 32 -15.76 1.21 -14.40
C ASN A 32 -15.50 1.97 -15.72
N PHE A 33 -16.51 1.92 -16.56
CA PHE A 33 -16.56 2.70 -17.79
C PHE A 33 -17.44 3.93 -17.61
N VAL A 34 -17.01 5.05 -18.17
CA VAL A 34 -17.81 6.27 -18.34
C VAL A 34 -18.23 6.30 -19.80
N GLY A 35 -19.47 5.93 -20.08
CA GLY A 35 -19.91 5.67 -21.45
C GLY A 35 -19.17 4.45 -22.04
N THR A 36 -18.38 4.69 -23.07
CA THR A 36 -17.57 3.67 -23.75
C THR A 36 -16.10 3.68 -23.35
N GLU A 37 -15.69 4.58 -22.47
CA GLU A 37 -14.30 4.73 -22.05
C GLU A 37 -14.07 4.21 -20.64
N TRP A 38 -12.99 3.46 -20.44
CA TRP A 38 -12.53 3.11 -19.13
C TRP A 38 -12.14 4.36 -18.33
N ALA A 39 -12.63 4.48 -17.08
CA ALA A 39 -12.45 5.68 -16.26
C ALA A 39 -10.98 6.08 -16.06
N GLY A 40 -10.06 5.11 -15.92
CA GLY A 40 -8.62 5.38 -15.78
C GLY A 40 -7.96 5.91 -17.06
N GLY A 41 -8.60 5.81 -18.22
CA GLY A 41 -8.15 6.37 -19.49
C GLY A 41 -9.00 7.52 -20.02
N CYS A 42 -10.03 7.95 -19.27
CA CYS A 42 -11.01 8.94 -19.69
C CYS A 42 -10.52 10.37 -19.40
N SER A 43 -10.02 11.06 -20.43
CA SER A 43 -9.51 12.43 -20.29
C SER A 43 -10.60 13.43 -19.89
N ALA A 44 -11.83 13.26 -20.37
CA ALA A 44 -12.95 14.10 -19.99
C ALA A 44 -13.23 14.04 -18.47
N LEU A 45 -13.07 12.87 -17.86
CA LEU A 45 -13.23 12.71 -16.42
C LEU A 45 -12.02 13.24 -15.64
N LEU A 46 -10.82 12.80 -16.01
CA LEU A 46 -9.61 13.02 -15.19
C LEU A 46 -8.90 14.35 -15.46
N LYS A 47 -9.04 14.91 -16.67
CA LYS A 47 -8.46 16.21 -17.01
C LYS A 47 -9.52 17.30 -16.97
N ASP A 48 -10.55 17.20 -17.78
CA ASP A 48 -11.48 18.30 -17.95
C ASP A 48 -12.30 18.55 -16.67
N ILE A 49 -12.91 17.50 -16.10
CA ILE A 49 -13.71 17.63 -14.88
C ILE A 49 -12.83 17.74 -13.63
N LEU A 50 -11.99 16.72 -13.38
CA LEU A 50 -11.25 16.62 -12.11
C LEU A 50 -10.23 17.76 -11.97
N ARG A 51 -9.39 17.98 -12.99
CA ARG A 51 -8.27 18.94 -12.89
C ARG A 51 -8.66 20.34 -13.29
N GLU A 52 -9.32 20.52 -14.45
CA GLU A 52 -9.63 21.87 -14.94
C GLU A 52 -10.84 22.47 -14.25
N GLU A 53 -11.95 21.71 -14.14
CA GLU A 53 -13.20 22.24 -13.58
C GLU A 53 -13.17 22.32 -12.05
N TRP A 54 -12.61 21.31 -11.37
CA TRP A 54 -12.55 21.28 -9.90
C TRP A 54 -11.23 21.79 -9.32
N GLY A 55 -10.19 21.99 -10.13
CA GLY A 55 -8.91 22.51 -9.70
C GLY A 55 -8.03 21.49 -8.96
N PHE A 56 -8.18 20.20 -9.24
CA PHE A 56 -7.38 19.15 -8.61
C PHE A 56 -5.94 19.15 -9.11
N GLU A 57 -4.98 19.34 -8.21
CA GLU A 57 -3.54 19.31 -8.50
C GLU A 57 -2.84 18.05 -7.95
N GLY A 58 -3.57 17.20 -7.22
CA GLY A 58 -3.05 15.99 -6.62
C GLY A 58 -2.78 14.86 -7.61
N MET A 59 -2.47 13.68 -7.09
CA MET A 59 -2.15 12.49 -7.86
C MET A 59 -3.40 11.65 -8.13
N VAL A 60 -3.51 11.10 -9.35
CA VAL A 60 -4.49 10.07 -9.70
C VAL A 60 -3.77 8.71 -9.78
N ILE A 61 -4.21 7.74 -8.99
CA ILE A 61 -3.76 6.35 -9.08
C ILE A 61 -4.83 5.50 -9.77
N SER A 62 -4.43 4.53 -10.57
CA SER A 62 -5.38 3.58 -11.14
C SER A 62 -5.94 2.65 -10.06
N ASP A 63 -7.05 1.97 -10.37
CA ASP A 63 -7.38 0.72 -9.70
C ASP A 63 -6.36 -0.36 -10.07
N TYR A 64 -6.39 -1.52 -9.40
CA TYR A 64 -5.40 -2.57 -9.60
C TYR A 64 -5.33 -3.03 -11.06
N PHE A 65 -4.15 -2.92 -11.66
CA PHE A 65 -3.87 -3.37 -13.01
C PHE A 65 -3.75 -4.89 -13.02
N GLY A 66 -4.86 -5.54 -13.37
CA GLY A 66 -4.92 -6.96 -13.64
C GLY A 66 -5.05 -7.25 -15.14
N ASN A 67 -5.02 -8.52 -15.51
CA ASN A 67 -5.14 -8.98 -16.90
C ASN A 67 -6.55 -8.82 -17.46
N TYR A 68 -7.12 -7.63 -17.40
CA TYR A 68 -8.49 -7.38 -17.88
C TYR A 68 -8.56 -7.00 -19.35
N GLY A 69 -7.43 -6.77 -20.02
CA GLY A 69 -7.34 -6.52 -21.46
C GLY A 69 -7.82 -5.15 -21.95
N TYR A 70 -8.51 -4.38 -21.11
CA TYR A 70 -8.96 -3.01 -21.44
C TYR A 70 -8.18 -1.93 -20.71
N MET A 71 -7.46 -2.29 -19.64
CA MET A 71 -6.60 -1.39 -18.89
C MET A 71 -5.27 -1.28 -19.62
N ASP A 72 -5.00 -0.13 -20.17
CA ASP A 72 -3.81 0.17 -20.96
C ASP A 72 -3.06 1.34 -20.34
N ALA A 73 -1.77 1.14 -20.01
CA ALA A 73 -0.96 2.12 -19.32
C ALA A 73 -0.69 3.38 -20.16
N ASP A 74 -0.51 3.21 -21.46
CA ASP A 74 -0.29 4.34 -22.38
C ASP A 74 -1.55 5.21 -22.48
N ARG A 75 -2.71 4.57 -22.49
CA ARG A 75 -4.00 5.27 -22.47
C ARG A 75 -4.25 5.93 -21.11
N ALA A 76 -3.95 5.24 -20.01
CA ALA A 76 -4.12 5.76 -18.65
C ALA A 76 -3.33 7.05 -18.45
N VAL A 77 -2.05 7.07 -18.76
CA VAL A 77 -1.21 8.27 -18.58
C VAL A 77 -1.66 9.41 -19.48
N ARG A 78 -1.99 9.11 -20.76
CA ARG A 78 -2.56 10.14 -21.64
C ARG A 78 -3.92 10.64 -21.17
N GLY A 79 -4.72 9.79 -20.53
CA GLY A 79 -6.02 10.11 -19.94
C GLY A 79 -5.97 10.94 -18.66
N GLY A 80 -4.83 10.96 -17.96
CA GLY A 80 -4.68 11.74 -16.73
C GLY A 80 -4.47 10.93 -15.46
N THR A 81 -4.29 9.61 -15.57
CA THR A 81 -3.82 8.76 -14.48
C THR A 81 -2.31 8.90 -14.33
N ASP A 82 -1.81 9.15 -13.12
CA ASP A 82 -0.41 9.45 -12.85
C ASP A 82 0.38 8.23 -12.42
N MET A 83 -0.26 7.25 -11.77
CA MET A 83 0.39 6.05 -11.24
C MET A 83 -0.47 4.82 -11.50
N MET A 84 0.17 3.73 -11.93
CA MET A 84 -0.49 2.44 -12.12
C MET A 84 -0.31 1.60 -10.87
N LEU A 85 -1.41 1.15 -10.27
CA LEU A 85 -1.41 0.22 -9.15
C LEU A 85 -1.34 -1.20 -9.70
N GLY A 86 -0.18 -1.82 -9.68
CA GLY A 86 0.01 -3.16 -10.22
C GLY A 86 1.18 -3.90 -9.60
N THR A 87 1.17 -5.21 -9.72
CA THR A 87 2.35 -6.04 -9.55
C THR A 87 3.20 -5.96 -10.83
N ALA A 88 4.45 -6.38 -10.77
CA ALA A 88 5.44 -6.29 -11.86
C ALA A 88 5.06 -7.10 -13.11
N GLY A 89 3.90 -6.75 -13.72
CA GLY A 89 3.44 -7.28 -14.99
C GLY A 89 3.59 -6.24 -16.10
N ASN A 90 3.71 -6.70 -17.33
CA ASN A 90 3.93 -5.85 -18.51
C ASN A 90 2.77 -4.88 -18.80
N GLU A 91 1.57 -5.17 -18.32
CA GLU A 91 0.36 -4.38 -18.59
C GLU A 91 0.35 -3.01 -17.92
N ALA A 92 1.03 -2.88 -16.78
CA ALA A 92 1.18 -1.62 -16.07
C ALA A 92 2.37 -0.78 -16.55
N ILE A 93 3.04 -1.20 -17.63
CA ILE A 93 4.22 -0.53 -18.19
C ILE A 93 3.83 0.18 -19.49
N MET A 94 4.21 1.44 -19.59
CA MET A 94 4.06 2.20 -20.83
C MET A 94 5.00 1.68 -21.90
N THR A 95 4.49 1.61 -23.12
CA THR A 95 5.23 1.19 -24.31
C THR A 95 5.37 2.29 -25.35
N ASP A 96 4.44 3.27 -25.36
CA ASP A 96 4.48 4.42 -26.28
C ASP A 96 5.41 5.52 -25.77
N LEU A 97 6.52 5.72 -26.48
CA LEU A 97 7.51 6.77 -26.22
C LEU A 97 7.37 7.98 -27.15
N SER A 98 6.21 8.18 -27.74
CA SER A 98 5.90 9.36 -28.55
C SER A 98 6.03 10.65 -27.73
N ALA A 99 6.23 11.80 -28.39
CA ALA A 99 6.36 13.09 -27.73
C ALA A 99 5.14 13.44 -26.85
N THR A 100 3.95 13.04 -27.26
CA THR A 100 2.72 13.21 -26.48
C THR A 100 2.70 12.36 -25.22
N SER A 101 3.12 11.11 -25.31
CA SER A 101 3.20 10.21 -24.16
C SER A 101 4.32 10.64 -23.19
N VAL A 102 5.47 11.06 -23.69
CA VAL A 102 6.54 11.62 -22.85
C VAL A 102 6.09 12.89 -22.13
N LYS A 103 5.33 13.76 -22.80
CA LYS A 103 4.74 14.93 -22.13
C LYS A 103 3.79 14.51 -21.02
N ALA A 104 2.89 13.55 -21.27
CA ALA A 104 1.95 13.06 -20.28
C ALA A 104 2.68 12.40 -19.09
N MET A 105 3.72 11.61 -19.33
CA MET A 105 4.56 11.05 -18.25
C MET A 105 5.22 12.13 -17.39
N ARG A 106 5.68 13.22 -17.97
CA ARG A 106 6.26 14.33 -17.18
C ARG A 106 5.24 15.00 -16.28
N GLU A 107 4.01 15.19 -16.75
CA GLU A 107 2.92 15.72 -15.94
C GLU A 107 2.55 14.74 -14.83
N ALA A 108 2.46 13.45 -15.13
CA ALA A 108 2.20 12.39 -14.14
C ALA A 108 3.26 12.39 -13.03
N VAL A 109 4.54 12.40 -13.39
CA VAL A 109 5.66 12.46 -12.44
C VAL A 109 5.60 13.73 -11.59
N LYS A 110 5.29 14.89 -12.18
CA LYS A 110 5.11 16.15 -11.45
C LYS A 110 4.00 16.00 -10.38
N ASN A 111 2.85 15.43 -10.73
CA ASN A 111 1.73 15.27 -9.81
C ASN A 111 2.08 14.31 -8.66
N VAL A 112 2.79 13.22 -8.94
CA VAL A 112 3.29 12.28 -7.92
C VAL A 112 4.26 12.98 -6.98
N PHE A 113 5.24 13.74 -7.49
CA PHE A 113 6.18 14.49 -6.66
C PHE A 113 5.48 15.57 -5.84
N TYR A 114 4.51 16.26 -6.41
CA TYR A 114 3.75 17.29 -5.70
C TYR A 114 3.08 16.71 -4.44
N VAL A 115 2.39 15.57 -4.55
CA VAL A 115 1.79 14.91 -3.38
C VAL A 115 2.86 14.38 -2.42
N THR A 116 3.95 13.84 -2.95
CA THR A 116 5.03 13.28 -2.11
C THR A 116 5.66 14.35 -1.22
N VAL A 117 6.04 15.50 -1.78
CA VAL A 117 6.70 16.57 -1.00
C VAL A 117 5.78 17.28 -0.01
N ASN A 118 4.46 17.23 -0.25
CA ASN A 118 3.45 17.77 0.67
C ASN A 118 2.91 16.72 1.66
N SER A 119 3.42 15.50 1.62
CA SER A 119 2.98 14.43 2.52
C SER A 119 3.74 14.49 3.85
N LYS A 120 3.06 14.07 4.94
CA LYS A 120 3.71 13.91 6.24
C LYS A 120 4.89 12.92 6.20
N ALA A 121 4.83 11.93 5.33
CA ALA A 121 5.92 10.97 5.17
C ALA A 121 7.21 11.64 4.69
N TYR A 122 7.11 12.69 3.86
CA TYR A 122 8.25 13.47 3.42
C TYR A 122 8.78 14.40 4.52
N GLU A 123 7.89 15.07 5.23
CA GLU A 123 8.25 15.98 6.34
C GLU A 123 8.91 15.24 7.51
N GLU A 124 8.44 14.02 7.82
CA GLU A 124 8.93 13.19 8.92
C GLU A 124 10.06 12.25 8.49
N TYR A 125 10.38 12.16 7.21
CA TYR A 125 11.39 11.23 6.70
C TYR A 125 12.80 11.73 7.01
N VAL A 126 13.49 11.02 7.91
CA VAL A 126 14.93 11.16 8.12
C VAL A 126 15.61 9.94 7.49
N PRO A 127 16.46 10.12 6.45
CA PRO A 127 17.15 9.01 5.81
C PRO A 127 17.91 8.14 6.83
N GLY A 128 17.65 6.82 6.80
CA GLY A 128 18.26 5.88 7.74
C GLY A 128 17.61 5.82 9.14
N SER A 129 16.58 6.61 9.42
CA SER A 129 15.83 6.49 10.66
C SER A 129 14.83 5.32 10.61
N ILE A 130 14.77 4.57 11.69
CA ILE A 130 13.73 3.54 11.86
C ILE A 130 12.53 4.22 12.53
N PRO A 131 11.33 4.17 11.91
CA PRO A 131 10.12 4.74 12.51
C PRO A 131 9.86 4.22 13.93
N SER A 132 9.37 5.08 14.82
CA SER A 132 9.17 4.75 16.25
C SER A 132 8.30 3.49 16.47
N TRP A 133 7.27 3.30 15.66
CA TRP A 133 6.42 2.11 15.72
C TRP A 133 7.20 0.83 15.38
N MET A 134 8.13 0.89 14.42
CA MET A 134 8.96 -0.25 14.02
C MET A 134 10.00 -0.57 15.11
N GLN A 135 10.58 0.45 15.77
CA GLN A 135 11.45 0.26 16.93
C GLN A 135 10.70 -0.44 18.07
N THR A 136 9.47 -0.03 18.34
CA THR A 136 8.61 -0.67 19.35
C THR A 136 8.34 -2.13 18.99
N MET A 137 8.06 -2.45 17.74
CA MET A 137 7.86 -3.83 17.29
C MET A 137 9.11 -4.67 17.51
N TYR A 138 10.30 -4.19 17.15
CA TYR A 138 11.55 -4.92 17.39
C TYR A 138 11.79 -5.18 18.89
N ILE A 139 11.49 -4.21 19.77
CA ILE A 139 11.60 -4.42 21.21
C ILE A 139 10.64 -5.50 21.68
N VAL A 140 9.39 -5.47 21.24
CA VAL A 140 8.39 -6.49 21.58
C VAL A 140 8.83 -7.88 21.10
N ASP A 141 9.31 -8.00 19.87
CA ASP A 141 9.80 -9.26 19.33
C ASP A 141 10.97 -9.83 20.14
N VAL A 142 11.93 -8.99 20.53
CA VAL A 142 13.05 -9.39 21.39
C VAL A 142 12.56 -9.86 22.76
N VAL A 143 11.62 -9.15 23.37
CA VAL A 143 11.04 -9.54 24.67
C VAL A 143 10.33 -10.90 24.57
N ILE A 144 9.54 -11.11 23.52
CA ILE A 144 8.86 -12.39 23.28
C ILE A 144 9.88 -13.52 23.11
N ALA A 145 10.91 -13.30 22.30
CA ALA A 145 11.96 -14.30 22.08
C ALA A 145 12.67 -14.68 23.39
N VAL A 146 13.01 -13.69 24.22
CA VAL A 146 13.64 -13.95 25.53
C VAL A 146 12.72 -14.75 26.46
N LEU A 147 11.42 -14.40 26.52
CA LEU A 147 10.45 -15.13 27.33
C LEU A 147 10.28 -16.59 26.86
N LEU A 148 10.26 -16.84 25.55
CA LEU A 148 10.20 -18.19 25.01
C LEU A 148 11.43 -19.02 25.39
N VAL A 149 12.62 -18.46 25.25
CA VAL A 149 13.88 -19.14 25.66
C VAL A 149 13.87 -19.43 27.16
N LEU A 150 13.45 -18.50 28.00
CA LEU A 150 13.35 -18.73 29.45
C LEU A 150 12.34 -19.84 29.76
N ALA A 151 11.17 -19.85 29.13
CA ALA A 151 10.18 -20.90 29.29
C ALA A 151 10.75 -22.27 28.89
N GLU A 152 11.45 -22.35 27.77
CA GLU A 152 12.09 -23.58 27.32
C GLU A 152 13.14 -24.08 28.31
N VAL A 153 14.02 -23.21 28.79
CA VAL A 153 15.03 -23.54 29.80
C VAL A 153 14.36 -24.07 31.09
N LEU A 154 13.26 -23.48 31.54
CA LEU A 154 12.53 -23.93 32.71
C LEU A 154 11.90 -25.30 32.51
N LEU A 155 11.30 -25.54 31.34
CA LEU A 155 10.72 -26.83 30.96
C LEU A 155 11.79 -27.93 30.92
N VAL A 156 12.92 -27.66 30.29
CA VAL A 156 14.04 -28.63 30.22
C VAL A 156 14.59 -28.93 31.59
N ARG A 157 14.82 -27.91 32.43
CA ARG A 157 15.24 -28.09 33.82
C ARG A 157 14.24 -28.92 34.63
N GLY A 158 12.95 -28.65 34.50
CA GLY A 158 11.89 -29.41 35.15
C GLY A 158 11.87 -30.87 34.71
N TYR A 159 12.02 -31.11 33.42
CA TYR A 159 12.08 -32.47 32.86
C TYR A 159 13.32 -33.24 33.37
N LEU A 160 14.49 -32.62 33.36
CA LEU A 160 15.72 -33.24 33.83
C LEU A 160 15.66 -33.55 35.35
N LYS A 161 15.08 -32.64 36.13
CA LYS A 161 14.88 -32.87 37.59
C LYS A 161 13.96 -34.07 37.85
N LYS A 162 12.85 -34.16 37.10
CA LYS A 162 11.90 -35.27 37.20
C LYS A 162 12.55 -36.62 36.77
N LYS A 163 13.30 -36.62 35.69
CA LYS A 163 14.03 -37.80 35.21
C LYS A 163 15.05 -38.27 36.25
N LYS A 164 15.78 -37.37 36.90
CA LYS A 164 16.73 -37.73 37.94
C LYS A 164 16.07 -38.31 39.19
N SER A 165 14.90 -37.82 39.61
CA SER A 165 14.15 -38.35 40.75
C SER A 165 13.61 -39.79 40.46
N VAL A 166 13.14 -40.07 39.27
CA VAL A 166 12.67 -41.41 38.86
C VAL A 166 13.82 -42.40 38.89
N ILE A 167 15.01 -42.04 38.35
CA ILE A 167 16.18 -42.94 38.36
C ILE A 167 16.64 -43.26 39.78
N ILE A 168 16.57 -42.28 40.70
CA ILE A 168 16.94 -42.51 42.11
C ILE A 168 15.98 -43.50 42.77
N VAL A 169 14.66 -43.39 42.55
CA VAL A 169 13.64 -44.29 43.08
C VAL A 169 13.87 -45.70 42.59
N GLU A 170 14.07 -45.91 41.27
CA GLU A 170 14.33 -47.23 40.69
C GLU A 170 15.63 -47.86 41.23
N THR A 171 16.64 -47.07 41.56
CA THR A 171 17.90 -47.56 42.12
C THR A 171 17.75 -48.04 43.55
N VAL A 172 16.97 -47.31 44.37
CA VAL A 172 16.67 -47.67 45.78
C VAL A 172 15.82 -48.94 45.86
N GLU A 173 14.77 -49.06 45.03
CA GLU A 173 13.96 -50.28 44.98
C GLU A 173 14.74 -51.54 44.58
N LYS A 174 15.73 -51.40 43.72
CA LYS A 174 16.61 -52.52 43.33
C LYS A 174 17.63 -52.95 44.43
N GLU A 175 17.98 -52.03 45.33
CA GLU A 175 18.86 -52.34 46.48
C GLU A 175 18.09 -52.99 47.60
N GLU A 176 16.84 -52.64 47.85
CA GLU A 176 15.97 -53.23 48.87
C GLU A 176 15.50 -54.68 48.52
N THR A 177 15.54 -55.07 47.25
CA THR A 177 15.13 -56.38 46.76
C THR A 177 16.25 -57.39 46.63
N LYS A 178 17.46 -57.07 47.07
CA LYS A 178 18.63 -57.96 47.18
C LYS A 178 18.93 -58.34 48.60
#